data_973a4222852bdf7a0f5f74193a6f6dd9
#
_entry.id   973a4222852bdf7a0f5f74193a6f6dd9
#
_cell.length_a   1.000
_cell.length_b   1.000
_cell.length_c   1.000
_cell.angle_alpha   90.00
_cell.angle_beta   90.00
_cell.angle_gamma   90.00
#
_symmetry.space_group_name_H-M   'P 1'
#
loop_
_entity.id
_entity.type
_entity.pdbx_description
1 polymer ?
#
loop_
_entity_poly.entity_id
_entity_poly.type
_entity_poly.pdbx_seq_one_letter_code
_entity_poly.pdbx_strand_id
1 'polypeptide(L)'
;MSVRNERANSGKTMFPRKKSIRLQTLIGKIVTYTILILAGITFILPFFWMVSSSLKPIDKIFSIPIQWLPEEAQWANYSQAFNVLPLGRYFSNTAMVTGLNIVGSLISCTLAAYGFSRLDFWGKDVFFLVLIATMMLPFQVTIIPLFLLFSRLGWINTFLPLVVPSFFGNAFYIFLMRQYFSTIPAELEE
;
A
#
# COMPACT_ATOMS: atom_id res chain seq x y z
N MET A 1 62.33 51.46 -10.35
CA MET A 1 61.19 52.27 -10.80
C MET A 1 60.62 51.51 -12.00
N SER A 2 59.55 50.76 -11.95
CA SER A 2 58.19 51.07 -11.64
C SER A 2 57.45 49.72 -11.33
N VAL A 3 57.07 49.49 -10.09
CA VAL A 3 56.13 48.46 -9.64
C VAL A 3 54.83 49.22 -9.37
N ARG A 4 53.91 49.24 -10.32
CA ARG A 4 52.51 49.71 -10.05
C ARG A 4 51.67 49.48 -11.29
N ASN A 5 50.84 48.44 -11.23
CA ASN A 5 49.45 48.36 -11.76
C ASN A 5 49.01 46.90 -12.10
N GLU A 6 49.02 46.03 -11.10
CA GLU A 6 48.31 44.75 -11.20
C GLU A 6 47.38 44.54 -9.99
N ARG A 7 46.49 45.50 -9.78
CA ARG A 7 45.37 45.29 -8.83
C ARG A 7 44.12 46.00 -9.33
N ALA A 8 43.47 45.46 -10.31
CA ALA A 8 42.05 45.80 -10.60
C ALA A 8 41.44 44.83 -11.59
N ASN A 9 41.35 43.55 -11.26
CA ASN A 9 40.35 42.70 -11.88
C ASN A 9 39.94 41.59 -10.92
N SER A 10 39.45 41.98 -9.75
CA SER A 10 38.79 41.08 -8.81
C SER A 10 37.37 40.84 -9.30
N GLY A 11 37.18 39.62 -9.83
CA GLY A 11 35.99 39.15 -10.48
C GLY A 11 34.68 39.46 -9.73
N LYS A 12 33.76 40.06 -10.43
CA LYS A 12 32.34 40.04 -10.09
C LYS A 12 31.88 38.61 -10.17
N THR A 13 31.87 37.88 -9.04
CA THR A 13 31.14 36.66 -8.89
C THR A 13 29.65 37.00 -9.02
N MET A 14 29.11 36.70 -10.19
CA MET A 14 27.72 36.90 -10.56
C MET A 14 26.90 35.82 -9.84
N PHE A 15 26.56 36.08 -8.56
CA PHE A 15 25.59 35.22 -7.86
C PHE A 15 24.23 35.32 -8.57
N PRO A 16 23.63 34.22 -8.99
CA PRO A 16 22.36 34.27 -9.68
C PRO A 16 21.31 34.89 -8.74
N ARG A 17 20.57 35.86 -9.27
CA ARG A 17 19.56 36.64 -8.56
C ARG A 17 18.55 35.69 -7.85
N LYS A 18 18.47 35.75 -6.52
CA LYS A 18 17.51 35.04 -5.67
C LYS A 18 16.03 35.07 -6.15
N LYS A 19 15.63 36.08 -6.94
CA LYS A 19 14.29 36.18 -7.57
C LYS A 19 14.03 35.11 -8.63
N SER A 20 15.00 34.71 -9.42
CA SER A 20 14.87 33.69 -10.47
C SER A 20 14.61 32.30 -9.88
N ILE A 21 15.28 31.96 -8.78
CA ILE A 21 15.11 30.66 -8.09
C ILE A 21 13.72 30.53 -7.48
N ARG A 22 13.20 31.61 -6.87
CA ARG A 22 11.84 31.62 -6.29
C ARG A 22 10.75 31.45 -7.36
N LEU A 23 10.91 32.08 -8.51
CA LEU A 23 9.95 31.97 -9.62
C LEU A 23 9.95 30.56 -10.22
N GLN A 24 11.14 29.98 -10.45
CA GLN A 24 11.28 28.60 -10.94
C GLN A 24 10.66 27.59 -9.95
N THR A 25 10.89 27.77 -8.65
CA THR A 25 10.28 26.91 -7.62
C THR A 25 8.75 27.06 -7.58
N LEU A 26 8.24 28.28 -7.78
CA LEU A 26 6.79 28.51 -7.82
C LEU A 26 6.14 27.85 -9.04
N ILE A 27 6.73 28.04 -10.22
CA ILE A 27 6.26 27.40 -11.46
C ILE A 27 6.30 25.89 -11.33
N GLY A 28 7.42 25.34 -10.81
CA GLY A 28 7.53 23.90 -10.56
C GLY A 28 6.41 23.36 -9.65
N LYS A 29 6.11 24.08 -8.54
CA LYS A 29 5.01 23.71 -7.65
C LYS A 29 3.66 23.77 -8.36
N ILE A 30 3.37 24.84 -9.11
CA ILE A 30 2.11 24.97 -9.86
C ILE A 30 1.94 23.78 -10.83
N VAL A 31 2.97 23.49 -11.64
CA VAL A 31 2.93 22.37 -12.58
C VAL A 31 2.71 21.04 -11.85
N THR A 32 3.45 20.80 -10.77
CA THR A 32 3.29 19.57 -9.98
C THR A 32 1.88 19.44 -9.40
N TYR A 33 1.35 20.49 -8.77
CA TYR A 33 -0.01 20.44 -8.22
C TYR A 33 -1.07 20.30 -9.31
N THR A 34 -0.90 20.94 -10.47
CA THR A 34 -1.82 20.78 -11.60
C THR A 34 -1.87 19.33 -12.07
N ILE A 35 -0.69 18.70 -12.25
CA ILE A 35 -0.61 17.28 -12.65
C ILE A 35 -1.25 16.39 -11.59
N LEU A 36 -0.97 16.62 -10.31
CA LEU A 36 -1.54 15.84 -9.21
C LEU A 36 -3.06 15.98 -9.12
N ILE A 37 -3.60 17.19 -9.33
CA ILE A 37 -5.06 17.42 -9.33
C ILE A 37 -5.71 16.71 -10.52
N LEU A 38 -5.16 16.85 -11.72
CA LEU A 38 -5.69 16.18 -12.91
C LEU A 38 -5.66 14.65 -12.75
N ALA A 39 -4.55 14.09 -12.26
CA ALA A 39 -4.45 12.68 -11.95
C ALA A 39 -5.48 12.28 -10.88
N GLY A 40 -5.60 13.06 -9.79
CA GLY A 40 -6.57 12.83 -8.73
C GLY A 40 -8.01 12.79 -9.24
N ILE A 41 -8.41 13.74 -10.09
CA ILE A 41 -9.73 13.76 -10.72
C ILE A 41 -9.96 12.49 -11.54
N THR A 42 -8.96 12.09 -12.35
CA THR A 42 -9.05 10.89 -13.19
C THR A 42 -9.24 9.63 -12.33
N PHE A 43 -8.53 9.51 -11.19
CA PHE A 43 -8.68 8.37 -10.29
C PHE A 43 -9.99 8.39 -9.49
N ILE A 44 -10.55 9.56 -9.18
CA ILE A 44 -11.82 9.69 -8.45
C ILE A 44 -13.03 9.42 -9.36
N LEU A 45 -12.91 9.67 -10.66
CA LEU A 45 -14.03 9.58 -11.62
C LEU A 45 -14.77 8.23 -11.63
N PRO A 46 -14.09 7.06 -11.61
CA PRO A 46 -14.77 5.76 -11.50
C PRO A 46 -15.57 5.61 -10.19
N PHE A 47 -15.04 6.10 -9.08
CA PHE A 47 -15.74 6.05 -7.78
C PHE A 47 -16.96 6.98 -7.76
N PHE A 48 -16.81 8.18 -8.32
CA PHE A 48 -17.93 9.10 -8.51
C PHE A 48 -19.04 8.47 -9.36
N TRP A 49 -18.67 7.82 -10.48
CA TRP A 49 -19.62 7.10 -11.34
C TRP A 49 -20.31 5.97 -10.58
N MET A 50 -19.58 5.18 -9.81
CA MET A 50 -20.11 4.09 -9.01
C MET A 50 -21.14 4.59 -7.99
N VAL A 51 -20.82 5.65 -7.23
CA VAL A 51 -21.73 6.24 -6.23
C VAL A 51 -22.94 6.86 -6.92
N SER A 52 -22.75 7.61 -8.01
CA SER A 52 -23.84 8.20 -8.76
C SER A 52 -24.78 7.13 -9.34
N SER A 53 -24.22 6.07 -9.93
CA SER A 53 -24.99 4.99 -10.51
C SER A 53 -25.75 4.15 -9.50
N SER A 54 -25.23 3.99 -8.27
CA SER A 54 -25.93 3.27 -7.20
C SER A 54 -27.24 3.93 -6.77
N LEU A 55 -27.38 5.22 -7.03
CA LEU A 55 -28.59 6.01 -6.73
C LEU A 55 -29.53 6.17 -7.93
N LYS A 56 -29.25 5.53 -9.07
CA LYS A 56 -30.10 5.58 -10.27
C LYS A 56 -31.01 4.36 -10.40
N PRO A 57 -32.16 4.52 -11.07
CA PRO A 57 -32.90 3.38 -11.59
C PRO A 57 -32.04 2.59 -12.60
N ILE A 58 -32.26 1.27 -12.69
CA ILE A 58 -31.43 0.38 -13.51
C ILE A 58 -31.43 0.72 -15.02
N ASP A 59 -32.53 1.20 -15.51
CA ASP A 59 -32.74 1.64 -16.90
C ASP A 59 -32.02 2.96 -17.24
N LYS A 60 -31.69 3.77 -16.21
CA LYS A 60 -31.01 5.07 -16.38
C LYS A 60 -29.49 5.00 -16.21
N ILE A 61 -28.94 3.86 -15.78
CA ILE A 61 -27.49 3.73 -15.53
C ILE A 61 -26.70 3.94 -16.82
N PHE A 62 -27.15 3.32 -17.93
CA PHE A 62 -26.49 3.39 -19.24
C PHE A 62 -27.33 4.14 -20.29
N SER A 63 -28.14 5.13 -19.88
CA SER A 63 -28.94 5.94 -20.79
C SER A 63 -28.05 6.79 -21.71
N ILE A 64 -28.57 7.06 -22.93
CA ILE A 64 -27.93 7.98 -23.88
C ILE A 64 -28.89 9.17 -24.07
N PRO A 65 -28.49 10.41 -23.80
CA PRO A 65 -27.15 10.83 -23.31
C PRO A 65 -26.84 10.38 -21.86
N ILE A 66 -25.55 10.23 -21.56
CA ILE A 66 -25.08 9.81 -20.23
C ILE A 66 -25.50 10.84 -19.19
N GLN A 67 -26.25 10.41 -18.20
CA GLN A 67 -26.61 11.21 -17.04
C GLN A 67 -25.55 11.01 -15.93
N TRP A 68 -24.79 12.04 -15.59
CA TRP A 68 -23.75 11.95 -14.55
C TRP A 68 -24.32 11.94 -13.13
N LEU A 69 -25.46 12.58 -12.89
CA LEU A 69 -26.14 12.61 -11.61
C LEU A 69 -27.57 12.02 -11.74
N PRO A 70 -28.10 11.37 -10.69
CA PRO A 70 -29.49 10.93 -10.69
C PRO A 70 -30.44 12.14 -10.68
N GLU A 71 -31.54 12.07 -11.43
CA GLU A 71 -32.62 13.04 -11.37
C GLU A 71 -33.36 12.95 -10.03
N GLU A 72 -33.59 11.71 -9.59
CA GLU A 72 -34.12 11.37 -8.27
C GLU A 72 -33.26 10.29 -7.64
N ALA A 73 -32.82 10.52 -6.41
CA ALA A 73 -31.95 9.57 -5.71
C ALA A 73 -32.75 8.35 -5.20
N GLN A 74 -32.46 7.18 -5.74
CA GLN A 74 -33.11 5.91 -5.40
C GLN A 74 -32.43 5.25 -4.17
N TRP A 75 -32.70 5.79 -2.98
CA TRP A 75 -32.18 5.22 -1.72
C TRP A 75 -32.66 3.79 -1.45
N ALA A 76 -33.80 3.42 -2.03
CA ALA A 76 -34.36 2.08 -1.95
C ALA A 76 -33.42 1.00 -2.53
N ASN A 77 -32.50 1.34 -3.45
CA ASN A 77 -31.53 0.39 -4.01
C ASN A 77 -30.66 -0.25 -2.92
N TYR A 78 -30.25 0.53 -1.93
CA TYR A 78 -29.45 0.02 -0.80
C TYR A 78 -30.26 -0.94 0.07
N SER A 79 -31.50 -0.59 0.42
CA SER A 79 -32.40 -1.45 1.19
C SER A 79 -32.68 -2.76 0.44
N GLN A 80 -32.93 -2.70 -0.87
CA GLN A 80 -33.14 -3.89 -1.70
C GLN A 80 -31.88 -4.76 -1.75
N ALA A 81 -30.69 -4.19 -1.90
CA ALA A 81 -29.43 -4.93 -1.92
C ALA A 81 -29.22 -5.72 -0.62
N PHE A 82 -29.52 -5.13 0.55
CA PHE A 82 -29.44 -5.82 1.84
C PHE A 82 -30.51 -6.93 2.01
N ASN A 83 -31.65 -6.80 1.37
CA ASN A 83 -32.70 -7.80 1.43
C ASN A 83 -32.47 -8.98 0.47
N VAL A 84 -31.87 -8.72 -0.71
CA VAL A 84 -31.59 -9.76 -1.72
C VAL A 84 -30.32 -10.53 -1.42
N LEU A 85 -29.29 -9.86 -0.89
CA LEU A 85 -27.99 -10.46 -0.59
C LEU A 85 -27.72 -10.44 0.91
N PRO A 86 -27.14 -11.52 1.47
CA PRO A 86 -26.75 -11.57 2.88
C PRO A 86 -25.48 -10.73 3.14
N LEU A 87 -25.51 -9.42 2.77
CA LEU A 87 -24.37 -8.52 2.83
C LEU A 87 -23.78 -8.43 4.23
N GLY A 88 -24.63 -8.41 5.28
CA GLY A 88 -24.16 -8.41 6.67
C GLY A 88 -23.26 -9.61 6.97
N ARG A 89 -23.61 -10.80 6.48
CA ARG A 89 -22.76 -12.00 6.64
C ARG A 89 -21.45 -11.88 5.86
N TYR A 90 -21.49 -11.32 4.64
CA TYR A 90 -20.29 -11.14 3.84
C TYR A 90 -19.32 -10.15 4.50
N PHE A 91 -19.84 -9.02 5.00
CA PHE A 91 -19.05 -8.05 5.74
C PHE A 91 -18.44 -8.65 7.01
N SER A 92 -19.24 -9.36 7.80
CA SER A 92 -18.77 -10.03 9.02
C SER A 92 -17.68 -11.05 8.72
N ASN A 93 -17.85 -11.90 7.71
CA ASN A 93 -16.85 -12.88 7.30
C ASN A 93 -15.56 -12.20 6.87
N THR A 94 -15.66 -11.16 6.03
CA THR A 94 -14.49 -10.41 5.56
C THR A 94 -13.79 -9.71 6.71
N ALA A 95 -14.53 -9.06 7.61
CA ALA A 95 -13.96 -8.39 8.78
C ALA A 95 -13.21 -9.37 9.70
N MET A 96 -13.81 -10.54 9.95
CA MET A 96 -13.20 -11.59 10.75
C MET A 96 -11.91 -12.13 10.10
N VAL A 97 -11.96 -12.51 8.82
CA VAL A 97 -10.79 -13.03 8.10
C VAL A 97 -9.68 -11.99 8.05
N THR A 98 -10.02 -10.74 7.70
CA THR A 98 -9.04 -9.64 7.64
C THR A 98 -8.44 -9.36 9.01
N GLY A 99 -9.26 -9.25 10.05
CA GLY A 99 -8.79 -9.01 11.42
C GLY A 99 -7.83 -10.09 11.90
N LEU A 100 -8.18 -11.37 11.70
CA LEU A 100 -7.33 -12.49 12.09
C LEU A 100 -6.03 -12.54 11.29
N ASN A 101 -6.06 -12.22 9.98
CA ASN A 101 -4.85 -12.13 9.15
C ASN A 101 -3.91 -11.00 9.61
N ILE A 102 -4.46 -9.83 9.94
CA ILE A 102 -3.66 -8.71 10.46
C ILE A 102 -2.99 -9.11 11.77
N VAL A 103 -3.75 -9.64 12.72
CA VAL A 103 -3.23 -10.07 14.03
C VAL A 103 -2.17 -11.17 13.85
N GLY A 104 -2.46 -12.21 13.06
CA GLY A 104 -1.54 -13.31 12.79
C GLY A 104 -0.22 -12.82 12.16
N SER A 105 -0.33 -12.00 11.11
CA SER A 105 0.84 -11.44 10.43
C SER A 105 1.65 -10.50 11.32
N LEU A 106 1.00 -9.63 12.10
CA LEU A 106 1.71 -8.72 13.01
C LEU A 106 2.48 -9.51 14.07
N ILE A 107 1.86 -10.47 14.73
CA ILE A 107 2.52 -11.25 15.78
C ILE A 107 3.68 -12.04 15.18
N SER A 108 3.41 -12.87 14.17
CA SER A 108 4.42 -13.79 13.63
C SER A 108 5.59 -13.04 12.96
N CYS A 109 5.29 -12.01 12.15
CA CYS A 109 6.33 -11.27 11.45
C CYS A 109 7.15 -10.38 12.40
N THR A 110 6.51 -9.76 13.41
CA THR A 110 7.24 -8.94 14.39
C THR A 110 8.19 -9.78 15.22
N LEU A 111 7.73 -10.92 15.75
CA LEU A 111 8.57 -11.82 16.55
C LEU A 111 9.76 -12.35 15.74
N ALA A 112 9.50 -12.82 14.50
CA ALA A 112 10.56 -13.30 13.62
C ALA A 112 11.55 -12.17 13.25
N ALA A 113 11.04 -10.99 12.88
CA ALA A 113 11.86 -9.84 12.52
C ALA A 113 12.71 -9.34 13.71
N TYR A 114 12.15 -9.34 14.92
CA TYR A 114 12.89 -9.02 16.13
C TYR A 114 14.02 -10.03 16.36
N GLY A 115 13.72 -11.33 16.25
CA GLY A 115 14.73 -12.38 16.37
C GLY A 115 15.88 -12.20 15.37
N PHE A 116 15.58 -11.92 14.10
CA PHE A 116 16.59 -11.70 13.06
C PHE A 116 17.31 -10.34 13.16
N SER A 117 16.79 -9.36 13.87
CA SER A 117 17.44 -8.04 14.01
C SER A 117 18.28 -7.93 15.29
N ARG A 118 17.78 -8.46 16.42
CA ARG A 118 18.29 -8.19 17.76
C ARG A 118 19.00 -9.37 18.41
N LEU A 119 18.56 -10.59 18.09
CA LEU A 119 19.14 -11.77 18.72
C LEU A 119 20.31 -12.31 17.91
N ASP A 120 21.35 -12.77 18.60
CA ASP A 120 22.45 -13.50 18.01
C ASP A 120 22.27 -15.00 18.30
N PHE A 121 22.10 -15.77 17.24
CA PHE A 121 21.95 -17.23 17.30
C PHE A 121 22.67 -17.90 16.13
N TRP A 122 23.02 -19.17 16.34
CA TRP A 122 23.70 -19.94 15.34
C TRP A 122 22.86 -20.10 14.05
N GLY A 123 23.47 -19.84 12.89
CA GLY A 123 22.81 -19.96 11.59
C GLY A 123 21.89 -18.81 11.20
N LYS A 124 21.83 -17.71 11.98
CA LYS A 124 20.99 -16.53 11.75
C LYS A 124 20.97 -16.06 10.29
N ASP A 125 22.14 -15.86 9.69
CA ASP A 125 22.27 -15.36 8.32
C ASP A 125 21.80 -16.38 7.27
N VAL A 126 22.07 -17.68 7.52
CA VAL A 126 21.62 -18.77 6.65
C VAL A 126 20.09 -18.88 6.67
N PHE A 127 19.49 -18.87 7.86
CA PHE A 127 18.03 -18.89 8.00
C PHE A 127 17.37 -17.66 7.36
N PHE A 128 17.98 -16.49 7.52
CA PHE A 128 17.48 -15.26 6.89
C PHE A 128 17.63 -15.34 5.36
N LEU A 129 18.73 -15.87 4.83
CA LEU A 129 18.91 -16.08 3.40
C LEU A 129 17.87 -17.06 2.84
N VAL A 130 17.61 -18.18 3.53
CA VAL A 130 16.55 -19.12 3.16
C VAL A 130 15.19 -18.45 3.15
N LEU A 131 14.88 -17.65 4.17
CA LEU A 131 13.63 -16.88 4.24
C LEU A 131 13.47 -15.96 3.03
N ILE A 132 14.49 -15.20 2.66
CA ILE A 132 14.46 -14.34 1.47
C ILE A 132 14.32 -15.19 0.19
N ALA A 133 15.01 -16.31 0.09
CA ALA A 133 14.92 -17.20 -1.06
C ALA A 133 13.49 -17.71 -1.30
N THR A 134 12.68 -17.88 -0.25
CA THR A 134 11.26 -18.23 -0.41
C THR A 134 10.45 -17.20 -1.17
N MET A 135 10.84 -15.91 -1.14
CA MET A 135 10.16 -14.84 -1.90
C MET A 135 10.34 -14.99 -3.42
N MET A 136 11.36 -15.73 -3.85
CA MET A 136 11.59 -16.00 -5.28
C MET A 136 10.62 -17.05 -5.83
N LEU A 137 9.95 -17.80 -4.96
CA LEU A 137 8.97 -18.79 -5.39
C LEU A 137 7.67 -18.10 -5.78
N PRO A 138 7.24 -18.16 -7.04
CA PRO A 138 5.97 -17.57 -7.45
C PRO A 138 4.81 -18.33 -6.80
N PHE A 139 3.83 -17.57 -6.30
CA PHE A 139 2.64 -18.13 -5.65
C PHE A 139 1.92 -19.18 -6.53
N GLN A 140 1.93 -19.00 -7.84
CA GLN A 140 1.32 -19.91 -8.81
C GLN A 140 1.86 -21.35 -8.73
N VAL A 141 3.12 -21.51 -8.35
CA VAL A 141 3.73 -22.84 -8.18
C VAL A 141 3.28 -23.51 -6.89
N THR A 142 3.01 -22.70 -5.85
CA THR A 142 2.66 -23.21 -4.52
C THR A 142 1.17 -23.48 -4.33
N ILE A 143 0.29 -22.95 -5.20
CA ILE A 143 -1.17 -23.01 -5.02
C ILE A 143 -1.69 -24.46 -5.04
N ILE A 144 -1.20 -25.31 -5.96
CA ILE A 144 -1.64 -26.71 -6.06
C ILE A 144 -1.17 -27.54 -4.85
N PRO A 145 0.11 -27.51 -4.45
CA PRO A 145 0.55 -28.18 -3.23
C PRO A 145 -0.19 -27.72 -1.97
N LEU A 146 -0.47 -26.41 -1.83
CA LEU A 146 -1.23 -25.87 -0.70
C LEU A 146 -2.67 -26.37 -0.70
N PHE A 147 -3.32 -26.41 -1.85
CA PHE A 147 -4.68 -26.96 -1.96
C PHE A 147 -4.73 -28.42 -1.53
N LEU A 148 -3.78 -29.24 -1.98
CA LEU A 148 -3.70 -30.66 -1.59
C LEU A 148 -3.45 -30.81 -0.08
N LEU A 149 -2.57 -29.97 0.49
CA LEU A 149 -2.33 -29.96 1.93
C LEU A 149 -3.62 -29.63 2.70
N PHE A 150 -4.30 -28.54 2.35
CA PHE A 150 -5.51 -28.11 3.02
C PHE A 150 -6.67 -29.10 2.84
N SER A 151 -6.72 -29.78 1.69
CA SER A 151 -7.66 -30.88 1.45
C SER A 151 -7.41 -32.05 2.40
N ARG A 152 -6.16 -32.47 2.56
CA ARG A 152 -5.79 -33.55 3.49
C ARG A 152 -6.03 -33.20 4.94
N LEU A 153 -5.89 -31.93 5.31
CA LEU A 153 -6.19 -31.42 6.65
C LEU A 153 -7.71 -31.23 6.91
N GLY A 154 -8.56 -31.44 5.91
CA GLY A 154 -10.00 -31.24 6.04
C GLY A 154 -10.39 -29.75 6.14
N TRP A 155 -9.55 -28.82 5.68
CA TRP A 155 -9.79 -27.39 5.81
C TRP A 155 -10.59 -26.79 4.65
N ILE A 156 -10.90 -27.57 3.61
CA ILE A 156 -11.69 -27.10 2.47
C ILE A 156 -13.07 -26.64 2.94
N ASN A 157 -13.58 -25.55 2.37
CA ASN A 157 -14.82 -24.87 2.74
C ASN A 157 -14.86 -24.30 4.17
N THR A 158 -13.70 -24.04 4.77
CA THR A 158 -13.57 -23.33 6.05
C THR A 158 -12.76 -22.05 5.88
N PHE A 159 -12.68 -21.21 6.91
CA PHE A 159 -11.81 -20.04 6.94
C PHE A 159 -10.34 -20.36 7.27
N LEU A 160 -10.03 -21.60 7.68
CA LEU A 160 -8.69 -21.99 8.12
C LEU A 160 -7.61 -21.76 7.05
N PRO A 161 -7.77 -22.15 5.76
CA PRO A 161 -6.79 -21.87 4.72
C PRO A 161 -6.50 -20.38 4.49
N LEU A 162 -7.48 -19.52 4.79
CA LEU A 162 -7.36 -18.09 4.61
C LEU A 162 -6.67 -17.39 5.79
N VAL A 163 -6.73 -17.98 6.98
CA VAL A 163 -6.31 -17.34 8.22
C VAL A 163 -5.02 -17.95 8.78
N VAL A 164 -5.00 -19.29 8.90
CA VAL A 164 -3.88 -19.99 9.59
C VAL A 164 -2.51 -19.70 9.01
N PRO A 165 -2.31 -19.64 7.66
CA PRO A 165 -1.00 -19.34 7.10
C PRO A 165 -0.40 -18.01 7.55
N SER A 166 -1.23 -17.01 7.87
CA SER A 166 -0.77 -15.69 8.31
C SER A 166 -0.02 -15.72 9.65
N PHE A 167 -0.25 -16.75 10.47
CA PHE A 167 0.42 -16.94 11.76
C PHE A 167 1.81 -17.58 11.64
N PHE A 168 2.20 -18.03 10.45
CA PHE A 168 3.52 -18.61 10.19
C PHE A 168 4.52 -17.63 9.56
N GLY A 169 4.15 -16.36 9.51
CA GLY A 169 4.98 -15.29 8.98
C GLY A 169 4.94 -15.19 7.45
N ASN A 170 5.28 -14.00 6.98
CA ASN A 170 5.45 -13.71 5.56
C ASN A 170 6.85 -13.13 5.37
N ALA A 171 7.63 -13.74 4.48
CA ALA A 171 9.04 -13.39 4.28
C ALA A 171 9.23 -11.90 3.93
N PHE A 172 8.35 -11.31 3.13
CA PHE A 172 8.42 -9.90 2.77
C PHE A 172 8.22 -8.98 3.98
N TYR A 173 7.19 -9.25 4.81
CA TYR A 173 6.95 -8.45 6.01
C TYR A 173 8.05 -8.63 7.05
N ILE A 174 8.56 -9.86 7.24
CA ILE A 174 9.70 -10.12 8.14
C ILE A 174 10.93 -9.33 7.67
N PHE A 175 11.23 -9.34 6.35
CA PHE A 175 12.33 -8.56 5.80
C PHE A 175 12.18 -7.07 6.06
N LEU A 176 11.00 -6.47 5.74
CA LEU A 176 10.75 -5.05 5.97
C LEU A 176 10.88 -4.67 7.45
N MET A 177 10.27 -5.45 8.34
CA MET A 177 10.30 -5.17 9.78
C MET A 177 11.70 -5.35 10.35
N ARG A 178 12.47 -6.35 9.90
CA ARG A 178 13.88 -6.50 10.28
C ARG A 178 14.69 -5.27 9.86
N GLN A 179 14.53 -4.78 8.63
CA GLN A 179 15.23 -3.57 8.19
C GLN A 179 14.87 -2.37 9.07
N TYR A 180 13.60 -2.22 9.39
CA TYR A 180 13.15 -1.14 10.28
C TYR A 180 13.74 -1.28 11.68
N PHE A 181 13.67 -2.44 12.31
CA PHE A 181 14.25 -2.67 13.65
C PHE A 181 15.75 -2.42 13.67
N SER A 182 16.48 -2.75 12.61
CA SER A 182 17.91 -2.47 12.52
C SER A 182 18.27 -0.97 12.49
N THR A 183 17.30 -0.08 12.23
CA THR A 183 17.50 1.38 12.25
C THR A 183 17.28 2.00 13.63
N ILE A 184 16.65 1.27 14.56
CA ILE A 184 16.37 1.74 15.91
C ILE A 184 17.64 1.57 16.76
N PRO A 185 18.15 2.63 17.41
CA PRO A 185 19.30 2.53 18.32
C PRO A 185 19.02 1.54 19.46
N ALA A 186 20.04 0.73 19.83
CA ALA A 186 19.90 -0.27 20.88
C ALA A 186 19.63 0.34 22.27
N GLU A 187 20.07 1.59 22.47
CA GLU A 187 19.87 2.34 23.72
C GLU A 187 18.39 2.62 24.06
N LEU A 188 17.48 2.41 23.12
CA LEU A 188 16.04 2.58 23.35
C LEU A 188 15.34 1.29 23.83
N GLU A 189 16.09 0.20 23.94
CA GLU A 189 15.58 -1.10 24.39
C GLU A 189 15.98 -1.42 25.86
N GLU A 190 16.80 -0.57 26.46
CA GLU A 190 17.18 -0.62 27.90
C GLU A 190 16.17 0.22 28.71
#